data_f342773a98ed07710eacdc6802e6fc3c
#
_entry.id   f342773a98ed07710eacdc6802e6fc3c
#
_cell.length_a   1.000
_cell.length_b   1.000
_cell.length_c   1.000
_cell.angle_alpha   90.00
_cell.angle_beta   90.00
_cell.angle_gamma   90.00
#
_symmetry.space_group_name_H-M   'P 1'
#
loop_
_entity.id
_entity.type
_entity.pdbx_description
1 polymer ?
#
loop_
_entity_poly.entity_id
_entity_poly.type
_entity_poly.pdbx_seq_one_letter_code
_entity_poly.pdbx_strand_id
1 'polypeptide(L)'
;MKKILFLMVAALAIVGCNSNKKSVDIPINSIVDKYTDEQAIKAFKDLKWGMNLDEMINLGYISVEDTSKWVIPLKYKQIGNVEFDDVSIMTHDNRLFAVVFHEYVEGYSSSVHKLYEVKNLFNAQYGSPEFENTVSEDSLKVDVSEVLYLWNIKHKRIKGTIEKSSNDMFFVNVVIEDTITRHLHDSIAIAYQSKDL
;
A
#
# COMPACT_ATOMS: atom_id res chain seq x y z
N MET A 1 9.42 32.38 -9.50
CA MET A 1 9.43 30.96 -9.87
C MET A 1 8.25 30.31 -9.14
N LYS A 2 7.17 29.97 -9.87
CA LYS A 2 5.95 29.42 -9.31
C LYS A 2 6.17 27.92 -9.11
N LYS A 3 6.19 27.46 -7.85
CA LYS A 3 6.16 26.04 -7.51
C LYS A 3 4.77 25.52 -7.88
N ILE A 4 4.69 24.71 -8.91
CA ILE A 4 3.48 23.98 -9.28
C ILE A 4 3.38 22.83 -8.29
N LEU A 5 2.45 22.96 -7.36
CA LEU A 5 2.06 21.92 -6.44
C LEU A 5 1.24 20.89 -7.26
N PHE A 6 1.86 19.80 -7.67
CA PHE A 6 1.15 18.69 -8.29
C PHE A 6 0.34 17.99 -7.21
N LEU A 7 -0.97 18.22 -7.26
CA LEU A 7 -1.95 17.49 -6.48
C LEU A 7 -2.11 16.12 -7.17
N MET A 8 -1.30 15.14 -6.79
CA MET A 8 -1.53 13.76 -7.20
C MET A 8 -2.69 13.19 -6.37
N VAL A 9 -3.88 13.29 -6.93
CA VAL A 9 -4.97 12.42 -6.54
C VAL A 9 -4.65 11.05 -7.10
N ALA A 10 -4.14 10.15 -6.27
CA ALA A 10 -4.04 8.74 -6.62
C ALA A 10 -5.47 8.19 -6.77
N ALA A 11 -6.04 8.35 -7.95
CA ALA A 11 -7.26 7.65 -8.33
C ALA A 11 -6.90 6.16 -8.40
N LEU A 12 -7.15 5.43 -7.31
CA LEU A 12 -7.15 3.98 -7.30
C LEU A 12 -8.28 3.52 -8.22
N ALA A 13 -7.96 3.34 -9.51
CA ALA A 13 -8.86 2.74 -10.47
C ALA A 13 -9.22 1.33 -9.98
N ILE A 14 -10.45 1.16 -9.55
CA ILE A 14 -11.07 -0.15 -9.35
C ILE A 14 -11.31 -0.68 -10.75
N VAL A 15 -10.35 -1.44 -11.29
CA VAL A 15 -10.59 -2.23 -12.49
C VAL A 15 -11.52 -3.37 -12.09
N GLY A 16 -12.81 -3.15 -12.31
CA GLY A 16 -13.82 -4.20 -12.30
C GLY A 16 -13.55 -5.17 -13.45
N CYS A 17 -12.77 -6.21 -13.19
CA CYS A 17 -12.70 -7.35 -14.10
C CYS A 17 -14.04 -8.12 -14.04
N ASN A 18 -14.90 -7.84 -14.99
CA ASN A 18 -16.07 -8.66 -15.28
C ASN A 18 -15.58 -9.88 -16.08
N SER A 19 -15.06 -10.89 -15.39
CA SER A 19 -14.80 -12.20 -15.96
C SER A 19 -15.70 -13.23 -15.27
N ASN A 20 -16.66 -13.78 -16.03
CA ASN A 20 -17.42 -14.99 -15.69
C ASN A 20 -16.45 -16.15 -15.43
N LYS A 21 -15.85 -16.22 -14.25
CA LYS A 21 -15.18 -17.41 -13.74
C LYS A 21 -16.06 -18.03 -12.69
N LYS A 22 -16.43 -19.29 -12.91
CA LYS A 22 -17.08 -20.16 -11.94
C LYS A 22 -16.37 -19.97 -10.59
N SER A 23 -17.15 -19.61 -9.59
CA SER A 23 -16.69 -19.61 -8.18
C SER A 23 -16.23 -21.02 -7.86
N VAL A 24 -14.92 -21.19 -7.71
CA VAL A 24 -14.38 -22.35 -7.03
C VAL A 24 -14.60 -22.05 -5.55
N ASP A 25 -15.55 -22.74 -4.94
CA ASP A 25 -15.73 -22.73 -3.49
C ASP A 25 -14.48 -23.31 -2.85
N ILE A 26 -13.52 -22.47 -2.53
CA ILE A 26 -12.39 -22.80 -1.67
C ILE A 26 -12.96 -22.85 -0.26
N PRO A 27 -12.88 -24.01 0.44
CA PRO A 27 -13.42 -24.11 1.79
C PRO A 27 -12.69 -23.10 2.69
N ILE A 28 -13.45 -22.16 3.24
CA ILE A 28 -13.00 -21.06 4.11
C ILE A 28 -12.23 -21.56 5.35
N ASN A 29 -12.41 -22.83 5.70
CA ASN A 29 -11.82 -23.44 6.90
C ASN A 29 -10.32 -23.78 6.84
N SER A 30 -9.65 -23.68 5.69
CA SER A 30 -8.23 -24.05 5.57
C SER A 30 -7.25 -22.86 5.61
N ILE A 31 -7.76 -21.61 5.62
CA ILE A 31 -6.92 -20.41 5.57
C ILE A 31 -6.73 -19.77 6.96
N VAL A 32 -7.53 -20.20 7.96
CA VAL A 32 -7.69 -19.47 9.23
C VAL A 32 -6.45 -19.53 10.14
N ASP A 33 -5.56 -20.52 9.99
CA ASP A 33 -4.46 -20.72 10.94
C ASP A 33 -3.05 -20.42 10.42
N LYS A 34 -2.91 -19.89 9.19
CA LYS A 34 -1.58 -19.61 8.62
C LYS A 34 -0.87 -18.47 9.34
N TYR A 35 -1.62 -17.48 9.87
CA TYR A 35 -1.08 -16.26 10.45
C TYR A 35 -1.60 -15.99 11.87
N THR A 36 -0.75 -15.50 12.75
CA THR A 36 -1.12 -15.08 14.11
C THR A 36 -1.89 -13.76 14.10
N ASP A 37 -2.66 -13.51 15.17
CA ASP A 37 -3.33 -12.20 15.34
C ASP A 37 -2.31 -11.07 15.48
N GLU A 38 -1.16 -11.32 16.10
CA GLU A 38 -0.08 -10.35 16.21
C GLU A 38 0.45 -9.93 14.84
N GLN A 39 0.65 -10.88 13.92
CA GLN A 39 1.07 -10.58 12.54
C GLN A 39 0.02 -9.76 11.77
N ALA A 40 -1.27 -9.98 12.05
CA ALA A 40 -2.36 -9.25 11.41
C ALA A 40 -2.53 -7.83 11.96
N ILE A 41 -2.44 -7.65 13.30
CA ILE A 41 -2.64 -6.35 13.97
C ILE A 41 -1.47 -5.39 13.75
N LYS A 42 -0.26 -5.91 13.62
CA LYS A 42 0.95 -5.10 13.45
C LYS A 42 0.97 -4.49 12.05
N ALA A 43 0.92 -3.17 11.96
CA ALA A 43 1.00 -2.43 10.71
C ALA A 43 2.44 -2.39 10.18
N PHE A 44 3.32 -1.69 10.89
CA PHE A 44 4.72 -1.51 10.51
C PHE A 44 5.56 -1.17 11.75
N LYS A 45 6.67 -1.86 11.97
CA LYS A 45 7.50 -1.73 13.19
C LYS A 45 6.62 -1.92 14.44
N ASP A 46 6.50 -0.90 15.28
CA ASP A 46 5.66 -0.93 16.49
C ASP A 46 4.27 -0.31 16.26
N LEU A 47 4.01 0.20 15.06
CA LEU A 47 2.70 0.71 14.68
C LEU A 47 1.68 -0.43 14.56
N LYS A 48 0.48 -0.17 15.08
CA LYS A 48 -0.66 -1.10 15.02
C LYS A 48 -1.85 -0.41 14.36
N TRP A 49 -2.71 -1.19 13.75
CA TRP A 49 -3.97 -0.67 13.22
C TRP A 49 -4.81 0.00 14.31
N GLY A 50 -5.43 1.12 13.96
CA GLY A 50 -6.26 1.89 14.87
C GLY A 50 -5.50 2.78 15.86
N MET A 51 -4.16 2.77 15.84
CA MET A 51 -3.35 3.70 16.62
C MET A 51 -3.67 5.14 16.22
N ASN A 52 -3.87 6.03 17.20
CA ASN A 52 -4.22 7.43 16.93
C ASN A 52 -2.95 8.28 16.68
N LEU A 53 -3.15 9.52 16.19
CA LEU A 53 -2.06 10.42 15.85
C LEU A 53 -1.18 10.76 17.05
N ASP A 54 -1.76 10.98 18.24
CA ASP A 54 -1.01 11.33 19.45
C ASP A 54 -0.08 10.19 19.91
N GLU A 55 -0.56 8.96 19.81
CA GLU A 55 0.25 7.77 20.09
C GLU A 55 1.43 7.68 19.12
N MET A 56 1.22 7.94 17.82
CA MET A 56 2.28 7.90 16.81
C MET A 56 3.30 9.05 16.99
N ILE A 57 2.85 10.24 17.43
CA ILE A 57 3.72 11.36 17.80
C ILE A 57 4.59 10.97 19.00
N ASN A 58 3.96 10.45 20.06
CA ASN A 58 4.67 10.05 21.29
C ASN A 58 5.72 8.96 21.05
N LEU A 59 5.48 8.07 20.10
CA LEU A 59 6.44 7.07 19.66
C LEU A 59 7.50 7.63 18.67
N GLY A 60 7.38 8.90 18.27
CA GLY A 60 8.32 9.57 17.38
C GLY A 60 8.22 9.19 15.91
N TYR A 61 7.12 8.56 15.49
CA TYR A 61 6.91 8.16 14.10
C TYR A 61 6.53 9.31 13.17
N ILE A 62 5.76 10.27 13.66
CA ILE A 62 5.30 11.46 12.92
C ILE A 62 5.61 12.73 13.71
N SER A 63 5.50 13.89 13.06
CA SER A 63 5.66 15.20 13.70
C SER A 63 4.29 15.85 13.93
N VAL A 64 4.18 16.70 14.95
CA VAL A 64 2.92 17.41 15.29
C VAL A 64 2.47 18.30 14.13
N GLU A 65 3.39 19.01 13.50
CA GLU A 65 3.14 19.90 12.37
C GLU A 65 2.61 19.19 11.11
N ASP A 66 2.79 17.86 11.03
CA ASP A 66 2.35 17.08 9.89
C ASP A 66 0.91 16.56 10.01
N THR A 67 0.31 16.60 11.19
CA THR A 67 -1.02 16.03 11.46
C THR A 67 -2.17 16.74 10.75
N SER A 68 -1.96 17.96 10.28
CA SER A 68 -2.94 18.72 9.47
C SER A 68 -2.91 18.37 7.98
N LYS A 69 -1.96 17.53 7.55
CA LYS A 69 -1.79 17.14 6.16
C LYS A 69 -2.70 15.94 5.83
N TRP A 70 -3.21 15.89 4.60
CA TRP A 70 -3.94 14.74 4.08
C TRP A 70 -3.08 13.47 4.03
N VAL A 71 -1.81 13.63 3.64
CA VAL A 71 -0.79 12.59 3.65
C VAL A 71 0.20 12.94 4.74
N ILE A 72 0.31 12.09 5.75
CA ILE A 72 1.15 12.34 6.92
C ILE A 72 2.48 11.61 6.71
N PRO A 73 3.61 12.32 6.56
CA PRO A 73 4.89 11.69 6.34
C PRO A 73 5.36 10.92 7.56
N LEU A 74 5.91 9.72 7.33
CA LEU A 74 6.53 8.89 8.33
C LEU A 74 8.04 9.18 8.39
N LYS A 75 8.61 9.26 9.59
CA LYS A 75 10.06 9.50 9.76
C LYS A 75 10.92 8.31 9.36
N TYR A 76 10.37 7.11 9.36
CA TYR A 76 11.08 5.88 9.01
C TYR A 76 10.83 5.54 7.54
N LYS A 77 11.90 5.49 6.76
CA LYS A 77 11.86 5.34 5.30
C LYS A 77 12.35 3.99 4.77
N GLN A 78 12.40 2.96 5.63
CA GLN A 78 13.00 1.67 5.28
C GLN A 78 12.08 0.49 5.60
N ILE A 79 12.06 -0.50 4.70
CA ILE A 79 11.58 -1.85 4.96
C ILE A 79 12.81 -2.76 5.02
N GLY A 80 13.19 -3.21 6.23
CA GLY A 80 14.45 -3.90 6.42
C GLY A 80 15.64 -3.00 6.06
N ASN A 81 16.38 -3.39 5.03
CA ASN A 81 17.50 -2.63 4.46
C ASN A 81 17.13 -1.88 3.17
N VAL A 82 15.90 -1.96 2.71
CA VAL A 82 15.43 -1.29 1.48
C VAL A 82 14.90 0.10 1.85
N GLU A 83 15.56 1.14 1.35
CA GLU A 83 15.17 2.54 1.55
C GLU A 83 14.14 3.00 0.52
N PHE A 84 13.32 3.98 0.90
CA PHE A 84 12.35 4.66 0.06
C PHE A 84 12.48 6.17 0.24
N ASP A 85 12.23 6.94 -0.83
CA ASP A 85 12.29 8.39 -0.78
C ASP A 85 11.22 8.98 0.12
N ASP A 86 10.01 8.45 0.00
CA ASP A 86 8.86 8.89 0.75
C ASP A 86 8.10 7.72 1.38
N VAL A 87 7.74 7.92 2.65
CA VAL A 87 6.86 7.01 3.38
C VAL A 87 5.81 7.84 4.08
N SER A 88 4.57 7.42 3.93
CA SER A 88 3.43 8.12 4.52
C SER A 88 2.46 7.17 5.18
N ILE A 89 1.61 7.71 6.03
CA ILE A 89 0.48 7.00 6.61
C ILE A 89 -0.83 7.59 6.11
N MET A 90 -1.84 6.72 6.09
CA MET A 90 -3.24 7.12 5.89
C MET A 90 -4.03 6.82 7.15
N THR A 91 -4.92 7.75 7.52
CA THR A 91 -5.77 7.62 8.70
C THR A 91 -7.23 7.74 8.33
N HIS A 92 -8.08 7.07 9.09
CA HIS A 92 -9.52 7.23 9.09
C HIS A 92 -9.95 7.59 10.51
N ASP A 93 -10.66 8.70 10.69
CA ASP A 93 -10.99 9.26 12.00
C ASP A 93 -9.76 9.38 12.93
N ASN A 94 -8.64 9.89 12.39
CA ASN A 94 -7.36 10.02 13.05
C ASN A 94 -6.74 8.69 13.52
N ARG A 95 -7.17 7.57 12.99
CA ARG A 95 -6.66 6.23 13.29
C ARG A 95 -5.96 5.61 12.09
N LEU A 96 -4.78 5.08 12.32
CA LEU A 96 -3.95 4.44 11.30
C LEU A 96 -4.66 3.26 10.64
N PHE A 97 -4.72 3.25 9.29
CA PHE A 97 -5.18 2.10 8.53
C PHE A 97 -4.28 1.72 7.36
N ALA A 98 -3.33 2.58 6.93
CA ALA A 98 -2.37 2.21 5.92
C ALA A 98 -1.02 2.90 6.12
N VAL A 99 0.04 2.20 5.68
CA VAL A 99 1.40 2.72 5.51
C VAL A 99 1.78 2.53 4.06
N VAL A 100 2.25 3.60 3.42
CA VAL A 100 2.59 3.62 2.00
C VAL A 100 4.06 4.03 1.86
N PHE A 101 4.83 3.17 1.24
CA PHE A 101 6.21 3.42 0.82
C PHE A 101 6.19 3.68 -0.66
N HIS A 102 6.80 4.77 -1.12
CA HIS A 102 6.87 5.08 -2.53
C HIS A 102 8.19 5.72 -2.94
N GLU A 103 8.55 5.51 -4.19
CA GLU A 103 9.77 6.05 -4.78
C GLU A 103 9.65 6.11 -6.29
N TYR A 104 10.26 7.15 -6.88
CA TYR A 104 10.52 7.21 -8.30
C TYR A 104 11.88 6.58 -8.60
N VAL A 105 11.89 5.53 -9.40
CA VAL A 105 13.08 4.76 -9.75
C VAL A 105 13.33 4.88 -11.25
N GLU A 106 14.56 5.23 -11.62
CA GLU A 106 14.98 5.24 -13.02
C GLU A 106 15.23 3.81 -13.52
N GLY A 107 14.58 3.48 -14.64
CA GLY A 107 14.71 2.20 -15.33
C GLY A 107 13.89 1.06 -14.72
N TYR A 108 13.25 0.30 -15.61
CA TYR A 108 12.40 -0.84 -15.28
C TYR A 108 13.12 -1.90 -14.42
N SER A 109 14.33 -2.28 -14.80
CA SER A 109 15.10 -3.34 -14.12
C SER A 109 15.37 -2.99 -12.66
N SER A 110 15.75 -1.74 -12.37
CA SER A 110 16.01 -1.24 -11.01
C SER A 110 14.74 -1.26 -10.17
N SER A 111 13.61 -0.88 -10.77
CA SER A 111 12.30 -0.83 -10.12
C SER A 111 11.81 -2.23 -9.72
N VAL A 112 11.92 -3.19 -10.64
CA VAL A 112 11.57 -4.59 -10.37
C VAL A 112 12.50 -5.21 -9.34
N HIS A 113 13.81 -4.91 -9.41
CA HIS A 113 14.78 -5.39 -8.44
C HIS A 113 14.46 -4.90 -7.02
N LYS A 114 14.13 -3.62 -6.85
CA LYS A 114 13.71 -3.06 -5.57
C LYS A 114 12.49 -3.77 -4.98
N LEU A 115 11.46 -3.99 -5.79
CA LEU A 115 10.28 -4.75 -5.36
C LEU A 115 10.60 -6.21 -5.03
N TYR A 116 11.56 -6.81 -5.73
CA TYR A 116 12.03 -8.16 -5.44
C TYR A 116 12.75 -8.25 -4.08
N GLU A 117 13.58 -7.27 -3.74
CA GLU A 117 14.23 -7.21 -2.42
C GLU A 117 13.18 -7.10 -1.30
N VAL A 118 12.18 -6.22 -1.45
CA VAL A 118 11.06 -6.08 -0.51
C VAL A 118 10.26 -7.39 -0.42
N LYS A 119 9.98 -8.04 -1.56
CA LYS A 119 9.32 -9.36 -1.58
C LYS A 119 10.06 -10.37 -0.73
N ASN A 120 11.38 -10.43 -0.83
CA ASN A 120 12.20 -11.40 -0.06
C ASN A 120 12.10 -11.14 1.45
N LEU A 121 12.04 -9.88 1.89
CA LEU A 121 11.83 -9.53 3.28
C LEU A 121 10.47 -10.00 3.79
N PHE A 122 9.40 -9.78 3.03
CA PHE A 122 8.07 -10.25 3.39
C PHE A 122 7.91 -11.76 3.28
N ASN A 123 8.56 -12.42 2.33
CA ASN A 123 8.61 -13.88 2.24
C ASN A 123 9.22 -14.51 3.49
N ALA A 124 10.29 -13.94 4.03
CA ALA A 124 10.91 -14.42 5.26
C ALA A 124 9.97 -14.31 6.47
N GLN A 125 9.07 -13.33 6.48
CA GLN A 125 8.15 -13.08 7.59
C GLN A 125 6.80 -13.76 7.44
N TYR A 126 6.25 -13.81 6.23
CA TYR A 126 4.86 -14.24 5.95
C TYR A 126 4.76 -15.44 5.01
N GLY A 127 5.88 -15.90 4.44
CA GLY A 127 5.90 -16.90 3.38
C GLY A 127 5.55 -16.30 2.02
N SER A 128 5.41 -17.15 1.01
CA SER A 128 5.16 -16.73 -0.37
C SER A 128 3.88 -15.91 -0.50
N PRO A 129 3.85 -14.91 -1.40
CA PRO A 129 2.64 -14.14 -1.68
C PRO A 129 1.52 -15.03 -2.22
N GLU A 130 0.27 -14.64 -2.01
CA GLU A 130 -0.90 -15.31 -2.59
C GLU A 130 -1.05 -15.01 -4.08
N PHE A 131 -0.58 -13.84 -4.49
CA PHE A 131 -0.52 -13.44 -5.89
C PHE A 131 0.87 -12.93 -6.20
N GLU A 132 1.43 -13.45 -7.29
CA GLU A 132 2.68 -13.01 -7.88
C GLU A 132 2.49 -12.87 -9.38
N ASN A 133 2.87 -11.71 -9.93
CA ASN A 133 2.80 -11.42 -11.35
C ASN A 133 4.18 -10.98 -11.86
N THR A 134 4.48 -11.38 -13.07
CA THR A 134 5.66 -10.90 -13.81
C THR A 134 5.16 -10.10 -15.01
N VAL A 135 5.45 -8.82 -15.02
CA VAL A 135 5.13 -7.94 -16.14
C VAL A 135 6.41 -7.67 -16.94
N SER A 136 6.29 -7.44 -18.23
CA SER A 136 7.38 -6.91 -19.04
C SER A 136 7.26 -5.39 -19.13
N GLU A 137 8.37 -4.70 -19.36
CA GLU A 137 8.36 -3.24 -19.52
C GLU A 137 7.40 -2.77 -20.62
N ASP A 138 7.39 -3.50 -21.74
CA ASP A 138 6.54 -3.21 -22.90
C ASP A 138 5.04 -3.38 -22.62
N SER A 139 4.69 -4.17 -21.60
CA SER A 139 3.30 -4.38 -21.20
C SER A 139 2.75 -3.32 -20.26
N LEU A 140 3.63 -2.53 -19.64
CA LEU A 140 3.25 -1.46 -18.73
C LEU A 140 2.70 -0.27 -19.49
N LYS A 141 1.52 0.15 -19.11
CA LYS A 141 0.89 1.39 -19.63
C LYS A 141 1.26 2.56 -18.71
N VAL A 142 1.44 3.72 -19.31
CA VAL A 142 1.70 4.96 -18.56
C VAL A 142 0.51 5.25 -17.65
N ASP A 143 0.79 5.65 -16.41
CA ASP A 143 -0.17 6.00 -15.36
C ASP A 143 -1.14 4.84 -14.98
N VAL A 144 -0.75 3.59 -15.28
CA VAL A 144 -1.48 2.39 -14.86
C VAL A 144 -0.61 1.60 -13.90
N SER A 145 -1.11 1.43 -12.68
CA SER A 145 -0.40 0.69 -11.64
C SER A 145 -0.68 -0.80 -11.76
N GLU A 146 0.39 -1.61 -11.84
CA GLU A 146 0.33 -3.07 -11.91
C GLU A 146 0.78 -3.69 -10.59
N VAL A 147 0.01 -4.64 -10.07
CA VAL A 147 0.35 -5.39 -8.85
C VAL A 147 1.30 -6.51 -9.21
N LEU A 148 2.49 -6.53 -8.58
CA LEU A 148 3.45 -7.61 -8.73
C LEU A 148 3.34 -8.64 -7.62
N TYR A 149 3.10 -8.22 -6.39
CA TYR A 149 3.04 -9.10 -5.21
C TYR A 149 1.87 -8.72 -4.31
N LEU A 150 1.19 -9.73 -3.75
CA LEU A 150 0.10 -9.54 -2.81
C LEU A 150 0.12 -10.62 -1.73
N TRP A 151 0.08 -10.18 -0.47
CA TRP A 151 -0.19 -11.03 0.71
C TRP A 151 -1.48 -10.58 1.37
N ASN A 152 -2.34 -11.54 1.73
CA ASN A 152 -3.47 -11.33 2.61
C ASN A 152 -3.22 -12.08 3.93
N ILE A 153 -3.12 -11.32 5.02
CA ILE A 153 -2.77 -11.81 6.36
C ILE A 153 -3.95 -11.46 7.27
N LYS A 154 -5.00 -12.28 7.26
CA LYS A 154 -6.29 -11.98 7.88
C LYS A 154 -6.85 -10.66 7.29
N HIS A 155 -6.97 -9.61 8.12
CA HIS A 155 -7.41 -8.28 7.67
C HIS A 155 -6.28 -7.34 7.19
N LYS A 156 -5.02 -7.77 7.31
CA LYS A 156 -3.87 -7.02 6.79
C LYS A 156 -3.58 -7.44 5.36
N ARG A 157 -3.39 -6.47 4.48
CA ARG A 157 -2.96 -6.68 3.11
C ARG A 157 -1.63 -5.96 2.85
N ILE A 158 -0.72 -6.63 2.16
CA ILE A 158 0.54 -6.07 1.70
C ILE A 158 0.58 -6.24 0.19
N LYS A 159 0.82 -5.16 -0.55
CA LYS A 159 0.98 -5.20 -2.01
C LYS A 159 2.19 -4.40 -2.47
N GLY A 160 2.93 -4.95 -3.40
CA GLY A 160 3.95 -4.25 -4.17
C GLY A 160 3.45 -3.96 -5.56
N THR A 161 3.53 -2.71 -6.00
CA THR A 161 3.06 -2.27 -7.32
C THR A 161 4.13 -1.50 -8.05
N ILE A 162 4.06 -1.56 -9.39
CA ILE A 162 4.87 -0.76 -10.30
C ILE A 162 3.94 -0.01 -11.25
N GLU A 163 4.29 1.24 -11.55
CA GLU A 163 3.58 2.09 -12.49
C GLU A 163 4.60 2.78 -13.38
N LYS A 164 4.40 2.74 -14.70
CA LYS A 164 5.26 3.46 -15.63
C LYS A 164 4.82 4.92 -15.69
N SER A 165 5.74 5.83 -15.38
CA SER A 165 5.56 7.26 -15.60
C SER A 165 6.06 7.65 -17.01
N SER A 166 5.83 8.89 -17.42
CA SER A 166 6.50 9.46 -18.59
C SER A 166 8.02 9.57 -18.31
N ASN A 167 8.86 9.43 -19.33
CA ASN A 167 10.32 9.65 -19.25
C ASN A 167 11.15 8.54 -18.57
N ASP A 168 10.84 7.26 -18.82
CA ASP A 168 11.64 6.12 -18.33
C ASP A 168 11.74 6.02 -16.79
N MET A 169 10.88 6.74 -16.10
CA MET A 169 10.72 6.66 -14.66
C MET A 169 9.59 5.72 -14.29
N PHE A 170 9.80 4.97 -13.22
CA PHE A 170 8.81 4.05 -12.67
C PHE A 170 8.47 4.45 -11.25
N PHE A 171 7.19 4.42 -10.93
CA PHE A 171 6.71 4.66 -9.59
C PHE A 171 6.51 3.32 -8.89
N VAL A 172 7.34 3.09 -7.88
CA VAL A 172 7.33 1.86 -7.07
C VAL A 172 6.59 2.13 -5.77
N ASN A 173 5.58 1.31 -5.48
CA ASN A 173 4.84 1.42 -4.22
C ASN A 173 4.83 0.10 -3.47
N VAL A 174 4.94 0.20 -2.14
CA VAL A 174 4.60 -0.88 -1.21
C VAL A 174 3.54 -0.35 -0.25
N VAL A 175 2.37 -0.96 -0.29
CA VAL A 175 1.22 -0.57 0.55
C VAL A 175 0.96 -1.67 1.56
N ILE A 176 0.94 -1.31 2.83
CA ILE A 176 0.52 -2.17 3.95
C ILE A 176 -0.75 -1.55 4.52
N GLU A 177 -1.87 -2.26 4.50
CA GLU A 177 -3.18 -1.69 4.87
C GLU A 177 -4.03 -2.65 5.68
N ASP A 178 -4.88 -2.09 6.55
CA ASP A 178 -6.00 -2.79 7.17
C ASP A 178 -7.21 -2.76 6.24
N THR A 179 -7.60 -3.92 5.72
CA THR A 179 -8.65 -4.03 4.70
C THR A 179 -10.03 -3.68 5.24
N ILE A 180 -10.30 -3.88 6.53
CA ILE A 180 -11.58 -3.55 7.15
C ILE A 180 -11.78 -2.04 7.17
N THR A 181 -10.82 -1.30 7.72
CA THR A 181 -10.89 0.17 7.79
C THR A 181 -10.78 0.79 6.41
N ARG A 182 -10.01 0.20 5.49
CA ARG A 182 -9.92 0.65 4.11
C ARG A 182 -11.28 0.59 3.41
N HIS A 183 -12.02 -0.51 3.53
CA HIS A 183 -13.36 -0.62 2.95
C HIS A 183 -14.33 0.40 3.52
N LEU A 184 -14.27 0.65 4.83
CA LEU A 184 -15.08 1.69 5.46
C LEU A 184 -14.75 3.07 4.90
N HIS A 185 -13.47 3.42 4.80
CA HIS A 185 -13.00 4.68 4.25
C HIS A 185 -13.48 4.89 2.81
N ASP A 186 -13.29 3.90 1.94
CA ASP A 186 -13.70 3.97 0.53
C ASP A 186 -15.22 4.07 0.38
N SER A 187 -15.99 3.38 1.20
CA SER A 187 -17.46 3.44 1.19
C SER A 187 -17.98 4.84 1.56
N ILE A 188 -17.35 5.49 2.53
CA ILE A 188 -17.70 6.86 2.93
C ILE A 188 -17.33 7.85 1.80
N ALA A 189 -16.14 7.71 1.20
CA ALA A 189 -15.71 8.57 0.09
C ALA A 189 -16.68 8.50 -1.10
N ILE A 190 -17.13 7.29 -1.48
CA ILE A 190 -18.14 7.07 -2.53
C ILE A 190 -19.48 7.72 -2.16
N ALA A 191 -19.93 7.59 -0.91
CA ALA A 191 -21.19 8.17 -0.44
C ALA A 191 -21.16 9.71 -0.47
N TYR A 192 -20.02 10.34 -0.23
CA TYR A 192 -19.88 11.79 -0.39
C TYR A 192 -19.92 12.21 -1.86
N GLN A 193 -19.18 11.54 -2.75
CA GLN A 193 -19.18 11.85 -4.19
C GLN A 193 -20.56 11.69 -4.82
N SER A 194 -21.37 10.72 -4.36
CA SER A 194 -22.72 10.49 -4.88
C SER A 194 -23.76 11.54 -4.45
N LYS A 195 -23.46 12.37 -3.45
CA LYS A 195 -24.34 13.46 -3.01
C LYS A 195 -24.20 14.75 -3.82
N ASP A 196 -23.10 14.86 -4.58
CA ASP A 196 -22.82 16.02 -5.41
C ASP A 196 -23.25 15.81 -6.87
N LEU A 197 -23.93 14.70 -7.19
CA LEU A 197 -24.56 14.36 -8.47
C LEU A 197 -26.08 14.51 -8.41
#